data_b00f2712c1038f5ca43e1d248b590be6
#
_entry.id   b00f2712c1038f5ca43e1d248b590be6
#
_cell.length_a   1.000
_cell.length_b   1.000
_cell.length_c   1.000
_cell.angle_alpha   90.00
_cell.angle_beta   90.00
_cell.angle_gamma   90.00
#
_symmetry.space_group_name_H-M   'P 1'
#
loop_
_entity.id
_entity.type
_entity.pdbx_description
1 polymer ?
#
loop_
_entity_poly.entity_id
_entity_poly.type
_entity_poly.pdbx_seq_one_letter_code
_entity_poly.pdbx_strand_id
1 'polypeptide(L)'
;FMAVQRAGVAAIESWKSWVSGNIAIFKERRDAAVKAFRENGFTCESPLGTMYLWIPLPEGIASADFATRLLEDEGVIVLPGSGLGAGGEGFFRISFITSPARIAEAAGRAGKVLAGFAARL
;
A
#
# COMPACT_ATOMS: atom_id res chain seq x y z
N PHE A 1 -5.90 29.67 10.20
CA PHE A 1 -7.15 29.52 9.44
C PHE A 1 -8.24 28.97 10.33
N MET A 2 -9.16 29.83 10.79
CA MET A 2 -10.17 29.52 11.85
C MET A 2 -11.08 28.35 11.52
N ALA A 3 -11.48 28.19 10.28
CA ALA A 3 -12.36 27.07 9.88
C ALA A 3 -11.69 25.72 10.10
N VAL A 4 -10.41 25.58 9.75
CA VAL A 4 -9.64 24.33 9.94
C VAL A 4 -9.45 24.04 11.43
N GLN A 5 -9.17 25.04 12.24
CA GLN A 5 -9.04 24.87 13.69
C GLN A 5 -10.35 24.42 14.33
N ARG A 6 -11.49 25.02 13.95
CA ARG A 6 -12.82 24.62 14.44
C ARG A 6 -13.20 23.22 14.00
N ALA A 7 -12.88 22.87 12.76
CA ALA A 7 -13.08 21.50 12.26
C ALA A 7 -12.24 20.48 13.04
N GLY A 8 -11.00 20.82 13.37
CA GLY A 8 -10.13 19.98 14.19
C GLY A 8 -10.69 19.75 15.60
N VAL A 9 -11.15 20.81 16.25
CA VAL A 9 -11.81 20.72 17.58
C VAL A 9 -13.03 19.80 17.49
N ALA A 10 -13.94 20.05 16.53
CA ALA A 10 -15.15 19.24 16.36
C ALA A 10 -14.83 17.77 16.09
N ALA A 11 -13.81 17.48 15.29
CA ALA A 11 -13.36 16.11 15.01
C ALA A 11 -12.84 15.41 16.29
N ILE A 12 -12.07 16.11 17.12
CA ILE A 12 -11.56 15.56 18.38
C ILE A 12 -12.70 15.35 19.38
N GLU A 13 -13.63 16.28 19.50
CA GLU A 13 -14.76 16.15 20.42
C GLU A 13 -15.72 15.02 20.04
N SER A 14 -15.91 14.79 18.73
CA SER A 14 -16.82 13.77 18.20
C SER A 14 -16.17 12.43 17.84
N TRP A 15 -14.88 12.22 18.10
CA TRP A 15 -14.13 11.05 17.61
C TRP A 15 -14.79 9.70 17.91
N LYS A 16 -15.42 9.54 19.06
CA LYS A 16 -16.10 8.30 19.46
C LYS A 16 -17.23 7.90 18.52
N SER A 17 -17.86 8.86 17.83
CA SER A 17 -18.99 8.59 16.94
C SER A 17 -18.58 8.09 15.55
N TRP A 18 -17.36 8.34 15.09
CA TRP A 18 -16.93 8.02 13.72
C TRP A 18 -15.68 7.13 13.62
N VAL A 19 -14.80 7.12 14.63
CA VAL A 19 -13.53 6.37 14.56
C VAL A 19 -13.76 4.87 14.44
N SER A 20 -14.70 4.29 15.21
CA SER A 20 -14.93 2.84 15.19
C SER A 20 -15.38 2.34 13.80
N GLY A 21 -16.24 3.08 13.12
CA GLY A 21 -16.66 2.77 11.76
C GLY A 21 -15.51 2.84 10.76
N ASN A 22 -14.68 3.89 10.85
CA ASN A 22 -13.50 4.02 10.00
C ASN A 22 -12.48 2.91 10.24
N ILE A 23 -12.21 2.55 11.50
CA ILE A 23 -11.31 1.44 11.85
C ILE A 23 -11.81 0.13 11.22
N ALA A 24 -13.10 -0.16 11.27
CA ALA A 24 -13.66 -1.37 10.67
C ALA A 24 -13.43 -1.41 9.14
N ILE A 25 -13.68 -0.31 8.44
CA ILE A 25 -13.45 -0.19 7.00
C ILE A 25 -11.96 -0.38 6.66
N PHE A 26 -11.08 0.29 7.38
CA PHE A 26 -9.63 0.18 7.12
C PHE A 26 -9.09 -1.20 7.48
N LYS A 27 -9.63 -1.85 8.52
CA LYS A 27 -9.28 -3.23 8.86
C LYS A 27 -9.65 -4.19 7.73
N GLU A 28 -10.86 -4.09 7.18
CA GLU A 28 -11.29 -4.91 6.04
C GLU A 28 -10.37 -4.72 4.83
N ARG A 29 -10.09 -3.47 4.46
CA ARG A 29 -9.21 -3.13 3.35
C ARG A 29 -7.77 -3.61 3.56
N ARG A 30 -7.24 -3.46 4.78
CA ARG A 30 -5.92 -3.97 5.16
C ARG A 30 -5.84 -5.48 4.99
N ASP A 31 -6.80 -6.20 5.56
CA ASP A 31 -6.81 -7.65 5.55
C ASP A 31 -6.93 -8.18 4.10
N ALA A 32 -7.77 -7.54 3.27
CA ALA A 32 -7.88 -7.83 1.84
C ALA A 32 -6.58 -7.53 1.08
N ALA A 33 -5.92 -6.41 1.38
CA ALA A 33 -4.65 -6.04 0.75
C ALA A 33 -3.53 -7.03 1.08
N VAL A 34 -3.36 -7.36 2.36
CA VAL A 34 -2.36 -8.34 2.82
C VAL A 34 -2.59 -9.70 2.13
N LYS A 35 -3.84 -10.16 2.10
CA LYS A 35 -4.21 -11.40 1.44
C LYS A 35 -3.85 -11.36 -0.04
N ALA A 36 -4.31 -10.32 -0.76
CA ALA A 36 -4.11 -10.20 -2.20
C ALA A 36 -2.63 -10.16 -2.59
N PHE A 37 -1.80 -9.39 -1.87
CA PHE A 37 -0.36 -9.34 -2.17
C PHE A 37 0.34 -10.67 -1.88
N ARG A 38 -0.02 -11.36 -0.78
CA ARG A 38 0.53 -12.69 -0.48
C ARG A 38 0.17 -13.73 -1.54
N GLU A 39 -1.06 -13.74 -2.02
CA GLU A 39 -1.53 -14.64 -3.08
C GLU A 39 -0.84 -14.37 -4.43
N ASN A 40 -0.27 -13.18 -4.61
CA ASN A 40 0.46 -12.80 -5.82
C ASN A 40 2.00 -12.78 -5.64
N GLY A 41 2.51 -13.54 -4.68
CA GLY A 41 3.95 -13.83 -4.56
C GLY A 41 4.75 -12.83 -3.71
N PHE A 42 4.10 -11.89 -3.03
CA PHE A 42 4.79 -10.95 -2.13
C PHE A 42 4.76 -11.44 -0.68
N THR A 43 5.87 -11.26 0.01
CA THR A 43 5.91 -11.40 1.47
C THR A 43 5.56 -10.04 2.08
N CYS A 44 4.42 -9.94 2.77
CA CYS A 44 4.08 -8.72 3.48
C CYS A 44 3.50 -9.02 4.86
N GLU A 45 3.84 -8.18 5.83
CA GLU A 45 3.27 -8.23 7.17
C GLU A 45 2.00 -7.39 7.25
N SER A 46 1.11 -7.79 8.16
CA SER A 46 -0.09 -6.99 8.44
C SER A 46 0.28 -5.83 9.36
N PRO A 47 0.12 -4.56 8.93
CA PRO A 47 0.45 -3.43 9.77
C PRO A 47 -0.53 -3.32 10.94
N LEU A 48 -0.03 -2.95 12.11
CA LEU A 48 -0.84 -2.72 13.31
C LEU A 48 -1.65 -1.41 13.26
N GLY A 49 -1.24 -0.48 12.40
CA GLY A 49 -1.88 0.81 12.20
C GLY A 49 -1.61 1.34 10.80
N THR A 50 -1.94 2.60 10.56
CA THR A 50 -1.76 3.28 9.26
C THR A 50 -2.73 2.82 8.16
N MET A 51 -2.64 3.45 7.01
CA MET A 51 -3.37 3.13 5.77
C MET A 51 -2.44 2.59 4.68
N TYR A 52 -1.22 2.19 5.04
CA TYR A 52 -0.19 1.76 4.11
C TYR A 52 0.28 0.34 4.38
N LEU A 53 0.61 -0.40 3.31
CA LEU A 53 1.45 -1.58 3.37
C LEU A 53 2.87 -1.21 2.93
N TRP A 54 3.84 -1.75 3.63
CA TRP A 54 5.25 -1.70 3.32
C TRP A 54 5.67 -3.11 2.89
N ILE A 55 5.96 -3.27 1.61
CA ILE A 55 6.09 -4.59 0.99
C ILE A 55 7.52 -4.77 0.52
N PRO A 56 8.25 -5.79 1.01
CA PRO A 56 9.59 -6.07 0.55
C PRO A 56 9.57 -6.62 -0.88
N LEU A 57 10.57 -6.24 -1.65
CA LEU A 57 10.91 -6.82 -2.94
C LEU A 57 11.96 -7.93 -2.75
N PRO A 58 12.00 -8.93 -3.62
CA PRO A 58 13.10 -9.88 -3.67
C PRO A 58 14.44 -9.17 -3.86
N GLU A 59 15.50 -9.80 -3.33
CA GLU A 59 16.86 -9.31 -3.49
C GLU A 59 17.23 -9.13 -4.97
N GLY A 60 17.94 -8.05 -5.26
CA GLY A 60 18.35 -7.71 -6.62
C GLY A 60 17.33 -6.89 -7.43
N ILE A 61 16.12 -6.63 -6.91
CA ILE A 61 15.14 -5.78 -7.57
C ILE A 61 15.18 -4.39 -6.94
N ALA A 62 15.64 -3.38 -7.70
CA ALA A 62 15.60 -2.00 -7.27
C ALA A 62 14.16 -1.48 -7.18
N SER A 63 13.84 -0.78 -6.08
CA SER A 63 12.48 -0.31 -5.81
C SER A 63 11.96 0.67 -6.87
N ALA A 64 12.83 1.52 -7.40
CA ALA A 64 12.49 2.47 -8.46
C ALA A 64 12.18 1.75 -9.79
N ASP A 65 12.96 0.73 -10.16
CA ASP A 65 12.75 -0.04 -11.38
C ASP A 65 11.44 -0.83 -11.31
N PHE A 66 11.15 -1.43 -10.17
CA PHE A 66 9.88 -2.12 -9.95
C PHE A 66 8.69 -1.15 -10.09
N ALA A 67 8.75 0.01 -9.44
CA ALA A 67 7.68 1.00 -9.49
C ALA A 67 7.47 1.55 -10.91
N THR A 68 8.56 1.82 -11.64
CA THR A 68 8.50 2.30 -13.03
C THR A 68 7.86 1.27 -13.95
N ARG A 69 8.31 0.01 -13.91
CA ARG A 69 7.73 -1.04 -14.73
C ARG A 69 6.28 -1.33 -14.38
N LEU A 70 5.92 -1.29 -13.09
CA LEU A 70 4.54 -1.51 -12.66
C LEU A 70 3.60 -0.42 -13.20
N LEU A 71 4.10 0.83 -13.29
CA LEU A 71 3.37 1.92 -13.92
C LEU A 71 3.26 1.75 -15.43
N GLU A 72 4.38 1.49 -16.11
CA GLU A 72 4.45 1.45 -17.58
C GLU A 72 3.75 0.22 -18.16
N ASP A 73 3.95 -0.96 -17.57
CA ASP A 73 3.43 -2.22 -18.11
C ASP A 73 1.99 -2.50 -17.66
N GLU A 74 1.62 -2.11 -16.44
CA GLU A 74 0.35 -2.51 -15.82
C GLU A 74 -0.51 -1.32 -15.33
N GLY A 75 -0.04 -0.08 -15.45
CA GLY A 75 -0.79 1.12 -15.09
C GLY A 75 -1.07 1.27 -13.60
N VAL A 76 -0.23 0.71 -12.73
CA VAL A 76 -0.37 0.78 -11.27
C VAL A 76 0.72 1.64 -10.67
N ILE A 77 0.30 2.66 -9.91
CA ILE A 77 1.22 3.58 -9.23
C ILE A 77 1.46 3.09 -7.81
N VAL A 78 2.73 2.91 -7.47
CA VAL A 78 3.20 2.65 -6.10
C VAL A 78 4.33 3.61 -5.75
N LEU A 79 4.62 3.77 -4.47
CA LEU A 79 5.76 4.58 -4.05
C LEU A 79 6.97 3.66 -3.85
N PRO A 80 8.07 3.84 -4.62
CA PRO A 80 9.31 3.11 -4.36
C PRO A 80 9.88 3.53 -3.01
N GLY A 81 10.40 2.56 -2.25
CA GLY A 81 10.91 2.83 -0.91
C GLY A 81 12.13 3.74 -0.92
N SER A 82 12.97 3.70 -1.95
CA SER A 82 14.10 4.63 -2.15
C SER A 82 13.66 6.10 -2.16
N GLY A 83 12.43 6.41 -2.58
CA GLY A 83 11.83 7.73 -2.52
C GLY A 83 11.53 8.24 -1.10
N LEU A 84 11.58 7.37 -0.10
CA LEU A 84 11.41 7.69 1.32
C LEU A 84 12.74 7.71 2.11
N GLY A 85 13.85 7.54 1.43
CA GLY A 85 15.19 7.53 1.99
C GLY A 85 15.95 6.23 1.75
N ALA A 86 17.25 6.23 2.00
CA ALA A 86 18.14 5.11 1.70
C ALA A 86 17.73 3.79 2.39
N GLY A 87 17.16 3.87 3.59
CA GLY A 87 16.65 2.69 4.31
C GLY A 87 15.38 2.08 3.72
N GLY A 88 14.79 2.72 2.72
CA GLY A 88 13.60 2.22 2.02
C GLY A 88 13.91 1.39 0.78
N GLU A 89 15.17 1.30 0.35
CA GLU A 89 15.52 0.48 -0.80
C GLU A 89 15.20 -0.99 -0.55
N GLY A 90 14.77 -1.70 -1.60
CA GLY A 90 14.25 -3.07 -1.49
C GLY A 90 12.80 -3.19 -1.03
N PHE A 91 12.08 -2.08 -0.93
CA PHE A 91 10.67 -2.05 -0.56
C PHE A 91 9.86 -1.15 -1.50
N PHE A 92 8.55 -1.36 -1.52
CA PHE A 92 7.60 -0.39 -2.06
C PHE A 92 6.41 -0.22 -1.12
N ARG A 93 5.78 0.95 -1.21
CA ARG A 93 4.62 1.29 -0.39
C ARG A 93 3.37 1.41 -1.24
N ILE A 94 2.29 0.81 -0.77
CA ILE A 94 0.94 1.04 -1.28
C ILE A 94 0.04 1.65 -0.21
N SER A 95 -1.04 2.31 -0.61
CA SER A 95 -2.14 2.68 0.28
C SER A 95 -3.36 1.82 0.00
N PHE A 96 -4.05 1.39 1.06
CA PHE A 96 -5.30 0.62 0.95
C PHE A 96 -6.54 1.50 1.22
N ILE A 97 -6.55 2.70 0.62
CA ILE A 97 -7.65 3.67 0.76
C ILE A 97 -8.81 3.45 -0.23
N THR A 98 -8.66 2.51 -1.16
CA THR A 98 -9.67 2.16 -2.16
C THR A 98 -10.38 0.84 -1.81
N SER A 99 -11.31 0.38 -2.68
CA SER A 99 -12.06 -0.85 -2.43
C SER A 99 -11.19 -2.10 -2.47
N PRO A 100 -11.55 -3.17 -1.72
CA PRO A 100 -10.84 -4.45 -1.76
C PRO A 100 -10.65 -5.02 -3.17
N ALA A 101 -11.65 -4.87 -4.04
CA ALA A 101 -11.58 -5.35 -5.43
C ALA A 101 -10.48 -4.63 -6.24
N ARG A 102 -10.36 -3.31 -6.09
CA ARG A 102 -9.30 -2.54 -6.76
C ARG A 102 -7.91 -2.88 -6.23
N ILE A 103 -7.81 -3.15 -4.94
CA ILE A 103 -6.56 -3.58 -4.31
C ILE A 103 -6.14 -4.96 -4.84
N ALA A 104 -7.08 -5.89 -4.94
CA ALA A 104 -6.81 -7.23 -5.47
C ALA A 104 -6.38 -7.19 -6.95
N GLU A 105 -7.01 -6.34 -7.75
CA GLU A 105 -6.61 -6.10 -9.14
C GLU A 105 -5.17 -5.57 -9.22
N ALA A 106 -4.84 -4.56 -8.42
CA ALA A 106 -3.49 -3.99 -8.38
C ALA A 106 -2.44 -5.01 -7.92
N ALA A 107 -2.76 -5.84 -6.92
CA ALA A 107 -1.88 -6.90 -6.45
C ALA A 107 -1.62 -7.97 -7.54
N GLY A 108 -2.65 -8.36 -8.30
CA GLY A 108 -2.49 -9.28 -9.43
C GLY A 108 -1.57 -8.72 -10.53
N ARG A 109 -1.73 -7.44 -10.86
CA ARG A 109 -0.86 -6.74 -11.81
C ARG A 109 0.58 -6.63 -11.30
N ALA A 110 0.76 -6.32 -10.01
CA ALA A 110 2.08 -6.29 -9.38
C ALA A 110 2.77 -7.67 -9.41
N GLY A 111 2.02 -8.75 -9.18
CA GLY A 111 2.53 -10.12 -9.27
C GLY A 111 3.04 -10.50 -10.67
N LYS A 112 2.38 -10.04 -11.74
CA LYS A 112 2.87 -10.25 -13.11
C LYS A 112 4.21 -9.56 -13.35
N VAL A 113 4.36 -8.31 -12.89
CA VAL A 113 5.62 -7.59 -13.01
C VAL A 113 6.73 -8.28 -12.21
N LEU A 114 6.40 -8.75 -10.99
CA LEU A 114 7.35 -9.50 -10.16
C LEU A 114 7.86 -10.76 -10.88
N ALA A 115 6.95 -11.53 -11.47
CA ALA A 115 7.30 -12.73 -12.24
C ALA A 115 8.22 -12.40 -13.44
N GLY A 116 8.00 -11.25 -14.08
CA GLY A 116 8.84 -10.75 -15.17
C GLY A 116 10.27 -10.37 -14.75
N PHE A 117 10.50 -10.02 -13.48
CA PHE A 117 11.85 -9.86 -12.93
C PHE A 117 12.51 -11.20 -12.64
N ALA A 118 11.77 -12.14 -12.03
CA ALA A 118 12.30 -13.47 -11.71
C ALA A 118 12.74 -14.27 -12.95
N ALA A 119 12.12 -14.06 -14.10
CA ALA A 119 12.51 -14.72 -15.36
C ALA A 119 13.80 -14.17 -15.99
N ARG A 120 14.38 -13.10 -15.44
CA ARG A 120 15.59 -12.42 -15.95
C ARG A 120 16.81 -12.55 -15.02
N LEU A 121 16.61 -13.12 -13.84
CA LEU A 121 17.63 -13.50 -12.86
C LEU A 121 18.07 -14.94 -13.10
#